data_e1f64fbc59ccbc2cf57925b19e457d2e
#
_entry.id   e1f64fbc59ccbc2cf57925b19e457d2e
#
_cell.length_a   1.000
_cell.length_b   1.000
_cell.length_c   1.000
_cell.angle_alpha   90.00
_cell.angle_beta   90.00
_cell.angle_gamma   90.00
#
_symmetry.space_group_name_H-M   'P 1'
#
loop_
_entity.id
_entity.type
_entity.pdbx_description
1 polymer ?
#
loop_
_entity_poly.entity_id
_entity_poly.type
_entity_poly.pdbx_seq_one_letter_code
_entity_poly.pdbx_strand_id
1 'polypeptide(L)'
;IASDKLLVSAGIRQDDPSLFNNYTTYRLGGTYDLTGALMLKSNYATSVKTPTLYEMHGSDSYGYNGNPNLQPEEAKTMDIGFEYSFGSSVLDVVYFTTDLENLITYGSSTYSNASGTSNRHGAEVTFNSMIAENVYWRNNATWTVAEDSNNTSVTRRPKWLGLTAVDWTMDKWTNTAEYLYTGEHLDIDSVTYTTIMKPSVGVANFHTNYQVNEKSNIVFSLNNALDETYERPDGYAQHGRNMLLTYKLKF
;
A
#
# COMPACT_ATOMS: atom_id res chain seq x y z
N ILE A 1 20.71 19.07 3.67
CA ILE A 1 21.28 19.64 4.91
C ILE A 1 21.08 18.63 6.01
N ALA A 2 22.11 18.33 6.76
CA ALA A 2 22.06 17.39 7.88
C ALA A 2 22.84 17.95 9.07
N SER A 3 22.31 17.69 10.24
CA SER A 3 22.98 17.87 11.53
C SER A 3 22.65 16.66 12.40
N ASP A 4 23.19 16.60 13.62
CA ASP A 4 22.90 15.48 14.54
C ASP A 4 21.40 15.33 14.87
N LYS A 5 20.61 16.40 14.68
CA LYS A 5 19.18 16.41 14.97
C LYS A 5 18.27 16.65 13.77
N LEU A 6 18.76 17.25 12.70
CA LEU A 6 17.97 17.68 11.57
C LEU A 6 18.53 17.11 10.27
N LEU A 7 17.70 16.39 9.53
CA LEU A 7 17.95 16.00 8.15
C LEU A 7 16.92 16.68 7.26
N VAL A 8 17.36 17.40 6.24
CA VAL A 8 16.50 17.99 5.21
C VAL A 8 16.95 17.50 3.85
N SER A 9 16.02 17.01 3.06
CA SER A 9 16.22 16.60 1.67
C SER A 9 15.34 17.43 0.75
N ALA A 10 15.89 17.87 -0.37
CA ALA A 10 15.14 18.58 -1.41
C ALA A 10 15.53 18.00 -2.77
N GLY A 11 14.59 17.92 -3.67
CA GLY A 11 14.79 17.47 -5.05
C GLY A 11 13.92 18.28 -6.00
N ILE A 12 14.43 18.51 -7.19
CA ILE A 12 13.71 19.08 -8.33
C ILE A 12 14.00 18.23 -9.55
N ARG A 13 12.98 17.99 -10.34
CA ARG A 13 13.10 17.28 -11.61
C ARG A 13 12.32 18.01 -12.67
N GLN A 14 12.91 18.12 -13.85
CA GLN A 14 12.25 18.64 -15.05
C GLN A 14 12.15 17.51 -16.07
N ASP A 15 10.94 17.32 -16.60
CA ASP A 15 10.64 16.39 -17.68
C ASP A 15 10.23 17.18 -18.93
N ASP A 16 10.74 16.75 -20.08
CA ASP A 16 10.47 17.34 -21.40
C ASP A 16 9.89 16.26 -22.34
N PRO A 17 8.61 15.88 -22.17
CA PRO A 17 7.97 14.89 -23.00
C PRO A 17 7.62 15.47 -24.37
N SER A 18 7.82 14.68 -25.45
CA SER A 18 7.62 15.14 -26.82
C SER A 18 6.17 15.50 -27.19
N LEU A 19 5.18 15.05 -26.42
CA LEU A 19 3.74 15.24 -26.71
C LEU A 19 3.05 16.21 -25.75
N PHE A 20 3.73 16.67 -24.69
CA PHE A 20 3.15 17.51 -23.64
C PHE A 20 4.09 18.68 -23.32
N ASN A 21 3.58 19.65 -22.56
CA ASN A 21 4.43 20.71 -22.02
C ASN A 21 5.47 20.13 -21.03
N ASN A 22 6.53 20.88 -20.82
CA ASN A 22 7.53 20.56 -19.81
C ASN A 22 6.92 20.61 -18.42
N TYR A 23 7.27 19.62 -17.60
CA TYR A 23 6.82 19.51 -16.20
C TYR A 23 8.00 19.67 -15.27
N THR A 24 7.79 20.43 -14.21
CA THR A 24 8.73 20.51 -13.10
C THR A 24 8.09 19.92 -11.87
N THR A 25 8.68 18.87 -11.33
CA THR A 25 8.25 18.26 -10.07
C THR A 25 9.30 18.51 -8.99
N TYR A 26 8.87 18.58 -7.75
CA TYR A 26 9.74 18.85 -6.63
C TYR A 26 9.34 18.00 -5.41
N ARG A 27 10.32 17.78 -4.56
CA ARG A 27 10.16 17.12 -3.27
C ARG A 27 10.94 17.89 -2.22
N LEU A 28 10.31 18.08 -1.06
CA LEU A 28 10.92 18.59 0.15
C LEU A 28 10.54 17.65 1.29
N GLY A 29 11.52 17.13 2.01
CA GLY A 29 11.29 16.26 3.15
C GLY A 29 12.29 16.53 4.25
N GLY A 30 11.94 16.15 5.46
CA GLY A 30 12.85 16.28 6.58
C GLY A 30 12.42 15.44 7.78
N THR A 31 13.41 15.18 8.63
CA THR A 31 13.23 14.60 9.96
C THR A 31 13.92 15.46 10.99
N TYR A 32 13.32 15.56 12.15
CA TYR A 32 13.86 16.30 13.30
C TYR A 32 13.79 15.45 14.57
N ASP A 33 14.97 15.14 15.12
CA ASP A 33 15.09 14.46 16.39
C ASP A 33 14.81 15.48 17.52
N LEU A 34 13.63 15.34 18.14
CA LEU A 34 13.20 16.25 19.20
C LEU A 34 13.86 15.92 20.55
N THR A 35 14.00 14.61 20.88
CA THR A 35 14.43 14.18 22.23
C THR A 35 15.40 12.98 22.24
N GLY A 36 15.88 12.50 21.10
CA GLY A 36 16.60 11.23 20.95
C GLY A 36 15.70 9.99 20.96
N ALA A 37 14.49 10.12 21.51
CA ALA A 37 13.47 9.07 21.50
C ALA A 37 12.27 9.43 20.60
N LEU A 38 12.02 10.70 20.35
CA LEU A 38 10.93 11.21 19.53
C LEU A 38 11.48 11.94 18.31
N MET A 39 11.22 11.39 17.13
CA MET A 39 11.58 11.97 15.84
C MET A 39 10.30 12.43 15.11
N LEU A 40 10.27 13.68 14.68
CA LEU A 40 9.25 14.22 13.79
C LEU A 40 9.69 14.02 12.34
N LYS A 41 8.73 13.78 11.44
CA LYS A 41 8.98 13.60 10.02
C LYS A 41 7.90 14.26 9.18
N SER A 42 8.30 14.81 8.04
CA SER A 42 7.38 15.40 7.07
C SER A 42 7.96 15.30 5.67
N ASN A 43 7.09 15.17 4.68
CA ASN A 43 7.45 15.19 3.28
C ASN A 43 6.34 15.86 2.48
N TYR A 44 6.72 16.63 1.47
CA TYR A 44 5.84 17.17 0.44
C TYR A 44 6.44 16.85 -0.93
N ALA A 45 5.62 16.35 -1.86
CA ALA A 45 6.07 16.02 -3.20
C ALA A 45 4.98 16.30 -4.23
N THR A 46 5.41 16.69 -5.44
CA THR A 46 4.56 16.71 -6.62
C THR A 46 4.98 15.63 -7.60
N SER A 47 4.04 15.11 -8.37
CA SER A 47 4.32 14.13 -9.42
C SER A 47 3.40 14.34 -10.62
N VAL A 48 3.87 13.89 -11.78
CA VAL A 48 3.13 13.92 -13.05
C VAL A 48 3.19 12.53 -13.68
N LYS A 49 2.06 12.05 -14.21
CA LYS A 49 1.97 10.82 -14.99
C LYS A 49 1.36 11.16 -16.35
N THR A 50 2.16 11.04 -17.42
CA THR A 50 1.67 11.22 -18.78
C THR A 50 0.78 10.06 -19.21
N PRO A 51 -0.26 10.30 -20.03
CA PRO A 51 -1.05 9.24 -20.65
C PRO A 51 -0.15 8.28 -21.43
N THR A 52 -0.51 7.00 -21.43
CA THR A 52 0.16 6.00 -22.25
C THR A 52 -0.23 6.13 -23.74
N LEU A 53 0.60 5.61 -24.62
CA LEU A 53 0.26 5.55 -26.06
C LEU A 53 -1.02 4.77 -26.32
N TYR A 54 -1.32 3.74 -25.52
CA TYR A 54 -2.56 2.97 -25.64
C TYR A 54 -3.78 3.81 -25.23
N GLU A 55 -3.71 4.55 -24.14
CA GLU A 55 -4.79 5.45 -23.70
C GLU A 55 -5.09 6.54 -24.73
N MET A 56 -4.05 7.03 -25.43
CA MET A 56 -4.19 8.09 -26.43
C MET A 56 -4.58 7.58 -27.83
N HIS A 57 -4.01 6.45 -28.27
CA HIS A 57 -4.06 6.04 -29.68
C HIS A 57 -4.43 4.55 -29.88
N GLY A 58 -4.67 3.82 -28.80
CA GLY A 58 -5.09 2.42 -28.89
C GLY A 58 -6.47 2.28 -29.53
N SER A 59 -6.71 1.11 -30.12
CA SER A 59 -8.04 0.70 -30.60
C SER A 59 -8.16 -0.80 -30.55
N ASP A 60 -9.38 -1.31 -30.40
CA ASP A 60 -9.65 -2.73 -30.45
C ASP A 60 -10.95 -3.06 -31.21
N SER A 61 -11.19 -4.35 -31.46
CA SER A 61 -12.38 -4.85 -32.14
C SER A 61 -13.66 -4.77 -31.31
N TYR A 62 -13.58 -4.42 -30.02
CA TYR A 62 -14.72 -4.28 -29.10
C TYR A 62 -15.22 -2.83 -28.98
N GLY A 63 -14.68 -1.93 -29.82
CA GLY A 63 -15.11 -0.54 -29.90
C GLY A 63 -14.34 0.44 -29.01
N TYR A 64 -13.24 0.01 -28.41
CA TYR A 64 -12.33 0.91 -27.71
C TYR A 64 -11.63 1.81 -28.73
N ASN A 65 -11.59 3.11 -28.44
CA ASN A 65 -10.80 4.10 -29.15
C ASN A 65 -10.05 4.98 -28.15
N GLY A 66 -8.77 5.17 -28.37
CA GLY A 66 -7.94 6.07 -27.58
C GLY A 66 -8.38 7.52 -27.70
N ASN A 67 -8.00 8.32 -26.71
CA ASN A 67 -8.29 9.76 -26.67
C ASN A 67 -6.98 10.59 -26.76
N PRO A 68 -6.66 11.17 -27.92
CA PRO A 68 -5.43 11.93 -28.09
C PRO A 68 -5.43 13.28 -27.33
N ASN A 69 -6.57 13.68 -26.75
CA ASN A 69 -6.70 14.93 -26.01
C ASN A 69 -6.48 14.77 -24.49
N LEU A 70 -6.06 13.58 -24.04
CA LEU A 70 -5.77 13.35 -22.62
C LEU A 70 -4.67 14.27 -22.12
N GLN A 71 -4.90 14.83 -20.95
CA GLN A 71 -3.90 15.61 -20.20
C GLN A 71 -3.21 14.70 -19.18
N PRO A 72 -1.96 14.96 -18.82
CA PRO A 72 -1.28 14.26 -17.75
C PRO A 72 -2.00 14.38 -16.41
N GLU A 73 -1.93 13.30 -15.62
CA GLU A 73 -2.36 13.33 -14.23
C GLU A 73 -1.31 14.06 -13.39
N GLU A 74 -1.74 14.92 -12.50
CA GLU A 74 -0.90 15.63 -11.55
C GLU A 74 -1.26 15.26 -10.13
N ALA A 75 -0.27 15.00 -9.28
CA ALA A 75 -0.50 14.71 -7.87
C ALA A 75 0.35 15.60 -6.98
N LYS A 76 -0.26 15.97 -5.83
CA LYS A 76 0.37 16.66 -4.70
C LYS A 76 0.19 15.79 -3.48
N THR A 77 1.28 15.36 -2.88
CA THR A 77 1.28 14.48 -1.70
C THR A 77 1.96 15.18 -0.54
N MET A 78 1.37 15.07 0.64
CA MET A 78 1.95 15.53 1.89
C MET A 78 1.83 14.43 2.94
N ASP A 79 2.92 14.18 3.67
CA ASP A 79 2.98 13.29 4.82
C ASP A 79 3.51 14.06 6.02
N ILE A 80 2.94 13.82 7.19
CA ILE A 80 3.43 14.32 8.47
C ILE A 80 3.27 13.24 9.54
N GLY A 81 4.27 13.04 10.35
CA GLY A 81 4.22 11.98 11.35
C GLY A 81 5.30 12.11 12.40
N PHE A 82 5.31 11.12 13.27
CA PHE A 82 6.36 10.97 14.27
C PHE A 82 6.69 9.50 14.50
N GLU A 83 7.92 9.26 14.92
CA GLU A 83 8.38 7.99 15.44
C GLU A 83 8.78 8.17 16.90
N TYR A 84 8.31 7.28 17.76
CA TYR A 84 8.61 7.29 19.19
C TYR A 84 9.16 5.95 19.63
N SER A 85 10.43 5.96 20.06
CA SER A 85 11.15 4.80 20.57
C SER A 85 11.11 4.79 22.10
N PHE A 86 10.66 3.69 22.71
CA PHE A 86 10.59 3.55 24.16
C PHE A 86 10.86 2.09 24.58
N GLY A 87 11.87 1.90 25.41
CA GLY A 87 12.36 0.55 25.75
C GLY A 87 12.73 -0.25 24.50
N SER A 88 12.09 -1.40 24.33
CA SER A 88 12.25 -2.28 23.18
C SER A 88 11.15 -2.08 22.11
N SER A 89 10.42 -0.97 22.18
CA SER A 89 9.26 -0.71 21.31
C SER A 89 9.46 0.53 20.47
N VAL A 90 8.87 0.51 19.27
CA VAL A 90 8.81 1.65 18.35
C VAL A 90 7.36 1.84 17.92
N LEU A 91 6.84 3.05 18.10
CA LEU A 91 5.57 3.53 17.60
C LEU A 91 5.82 4.54 16.48
N ASP A 92 5.30 4.30 15.31
CA ASP A 92 5.33 5.19 14.15
C ASP A 92 3.91 5.58 13.78
N VAL A 93 3.64 6.87 13.62
CA VAL A 93 2.33 7.39 13.22
C VAL A 93 2.54 8.40 12.11
N VAL A 94 1.84 8.21 10.99
CA VAL A 94 1.89 9.09 9.82
C VAL A 94 0.47 9.42 9.37
N TYR A 95 0.18 10.69 9.22
CA TYR A 95 -0.96 11.17 8.45
C TYR A 95 -0.49 11.51 7.04
N PHE A 96 -1.25 11.11 6.02
CA PHE A 96 -0.96 11.40 4.62
C PHE A 96 -2.18 11.98 3.91
N THR A 97 -1.91 12.82 2.90
CA THR A 97 -2.94 13.29 1.97
C THR A 97 -2.34 13.39 0.56
N THR A 98 -3.16 13.06 -0.44
CA THR A 98 -2.81 13.18 -1.86
C THR A 98 -3.99 13.77 -2.61
N ASP A 99 -3.78 14.86 -3.30
CA ASP A 99 -4.70 15.43 -4.27
C ASP A 99 -4.26 15.02 -5.67
N LEU A 100 -5.22 14.54 -6.49
CA LEU A 100 -5.01 14.15 -7.87
C LEU A 100 -5.90 14.97 -8.78
N GLU A 101 -5.29 15.66 -9.73
CA GLU A 101 -5.95 16.41 -10.78
C GLU A 101 -5.82 15.68 -12.13
N ASN A 102 -6.79 15.85 -13.01
CA ASN A 102 -6.82 15.22 -14.34
C ASN A 102 -6.75 13.69 -14.32
N LEU A 103 -7.28 13.01 -13.26
CA LEU A 103 -7.27 11.57 -13.17
C LEU A 103 -7.82 10.92 -14.44
N ILE A 104 -7.04 10.05 -15.07
CA ILE A 104 -7.43 9.35 -16.29
C ILE A 104 -8.32 8.17 -15.92
N THR A 105 -9.57 8.20 -16.39
CA THR A 105 -10.57 7.18 -16.11
C THR A 105 -11.11 6.59 -17.41
N TYR A 106 -11.41 5.28 -17.39
CA TYR A 106 -12.04 4.59 -18.51
C TYR A 106 -13.56 4.63 -18.38
N GLY A 107 -14.24 4.99 -19.45
CA GLY A 107 -15.71 4.96 -19.52
C GLY A 107 -16.22 5.19 -20.94
N SER A 108 -17.38 4.66 -21.27
CA SER A 108 -18.01 4.84 -22.60
C SER A 108 -17.09 4.48 -23.77
N SER A 109 -16.30 3.39 -23.63
CA SER A 109 -15.38 2.87 -24.65
C SER A 109 -14.14 3.76 -24.94
N THR A 110 -13.80 4.70 -24.08
CA THR A 110 -12.60 5.53 -24.19
C THR A 110 -12.08 5.96 -22.83
N TYR A 111 -10.91 6.55 -22.79
CA TYR A 111 -10.36 7.21 -21.62
C TYR A 111 -10.67 8.72 -21.65
N SER A 112 -10.88 9.30 -20.48
CA SER A 112 -11.05 10.74 -20.30
C SER A 112 -10.43 11.20 -18.99
N ASN A 113 -10.02 12.47 -18.93
CA ASN A 113 -9.65 13.07 -17.66
C ASN A 113 -10.92 13.38 -16.84
N ALA A 114 -10.94 12.95 -15.59
CA ALA A 114 -11.97 13.38 -14.65
C ALA A 114 -11.84 14.89 -14.37
N SER A 115 -12.96 15.57 -14.30
CA SER A 115 -12.98 16.98 -13.91
C SER A 115 -12.87 17.11 -12.40
N GLY A 116 -12.15 18.15 -11.92
CA GLY A 116 -11.98 18.39 -10.48
C GLY A 116 -10.82 17.58 -9.87
N THR A 117 -10.77 17.59 -8.55
CA THR A 117 -9.69 16.97 -7.76
C THR A 117 -10.22 15.74 -7.05
N SER A 118 -9.58 14.59 -7.27
CA SER A 118 -9.78 13.38 -6.46
C SER A 118 -8.86 13.46 -5.25
N ASN A 119 -9.36 13.07 -4.08
CA ASN A 119 -8.60 13.14 -2.83
C ASN A 119 -8.43 11.75 -2.20
N ARG A 120 -7.24 11.52 -1.67
CA ARG A 120 -6.94 10.38 -0.80
C ARG A 120 -6.23 10.88 0.44
N HIS A 121 -6.77 10.58 1.62
CA HIS A 121 -6.12 10.90 2.89
C HIS A 121 -6.31 9.76 3.88
N GLY A 122 -5.47 9.74 4.91
CA GLY A 122 -5.53 8.69 5.91
C GLY A 122 -4.44 8.78 6.96
N ALA A 123 -4.39 7.76 7.79
CA ALA A 123 -3.36 7.60 8.80
C ALA A 123 -2.84 6.17 8.81
N GLU A 124 -1.54 6.03 9.01
CA GLU A 124 -0.86 4.76 9.25
C GLU A 124 -0.28 4.75 10.66
N VAL A 125 -0.48 3.62 11.34
CA VAL A 125 0.11 3.38 12.65
C VAL A 125 0.87 2.07 12.58
N THR A 126 2.17 2.12 12.86
CA THR A 126 3.01 0.94 13.01
C THR A 126 3.50 0.85 14.45
N PHE A 127 3.32 -0.29 15.08
CA PHE A 127 3.81 -0.55 16.42
C PHE A 127 4.57 -1.88 16.44
N ASN A 128 5.84 -1.82 16.82
CA ASN A 128 6.71 -2.99 16.89
C ASN A 128 7.35 -3.06 18.26
N SER A 129 7.46 -4.25 18.84
CA SER A 129 8.02 -4.45 20.17
C SER A 129 8.66 -5.83 20.34
N MET A 130 9.83 -5.87 20.97
CA MET A 130 10.34 -7.10 21.59
C MET A 130 9.60 -7.29 22.93
N ILE A 131 8.61 -8.18 22.96
CA ILE A 131 7.79 -8.45 24.17
C ILE A 131 8.41 -9.50 25.08
N ALA A 132 9.38 -10.27 24.57
CA ALA A 132 10.28 -11.15 25.30
C ALA A 132 11.61 -11.26 24.53
N GLU A 133 12.63 -11.88 25.12
CA GLU A 133 13.99 -12.00 24.54
C GLU A 133 13.98 -12.58 23.11
N ASN A 134 13.05 -13.47 22.83
CA ASN A 134 12.93 -14.17 21.56
C ASN A 134 11.56 -14.02 20.90
N VAL A 135 10.75 -13.03 21.31
CA VAL A 135 9.40 -12.79 20.79
C VAL A 135 9.26 -11.34 20.34
N TYR A 136 9.02 -11.18 19.06
CA TYR A 136 8.83 -9.87 18.41
C TYR A 136 7.38 -9.73 17.92
N TRP A 137 6.71 -8.68 18.34
CA TRP A 137 5.34 -8.37 17.96
C TRP A 137 5.32 -7.20 16.99
N ARG A 138 4.73 -7.40 15.82
CA ARG A 138 4.60 -6.41 14.73
C ARG A 138 3.13 -6.10 14.48
N ASN A 139 2.84 -4.82 14.34
CA ASN A 139 1.49 -4.36 14.04
C ASN A 139 1.54 -3.22 13.04
N ASN A 140 0.58 -3.22 12.12
CA ASN A 140 0.33 -2.10 11.22
C ASN A 140 -1.19 -1.95 11.07
N ALA A 141 -1.66 -0.73 11.13
CA ALA A 141 -3.04 -0.37 10.82
C ALA A 141 -3.05 0.86 9.92
N THR A 142 -3.82 0.79 8.83
CA THR A 142 -4.01 1.91 7.91
C THR A 142 -5.50 2.24 7.85
N TRP A 143 -5.82 3.49 8.10
CA TRP A 143 -7.11 4.06 7.80
C TRP A 143 -6.99 4.97 6.58
N THR A 144 -7.85 4.78 5.57
CA THR A 144 -7.81 5.54 4.31
C THR A 144 -9.22 5.94 3.89
N VAL A 145 -9.39 7.18 3.49
CA VAL A 145 -10.52 7.67 2.72
C VAL A 145 -9.99 8.01 1.32
N ALA A 146 -10.65 7.51 0.29
CA ALA A 146 -10.34 7.82 -1.11
C ALA A 146 -11.64 8.18 -1.83
N GLU A 147 -11.71 9.39 -2.34
CA GLU A 147 -12.89 9.96 -2.98
C GLU A 147 -12.52 10.53 -4.35
N ASP A 148 -13.43 10.38 -5.29
CA ASP A 148 -13.34 11.05 -6.58
C ASP A 148 -13.69 12.53 -6.47
N SER A 149 -13.65 13.26 -7.58
CA SER A 149 -13.95 14.69 -7.63
C SER A 149 -15.41 15.05 -7.34
N ASN A 150 -16.29 14.06 -7.17
CA ASN A 150 -17.70 14.23 -6.76
C ASN A 150 -17.92 13.81 -5.30
N ASN A 151 -16.85 13.61 -4.53
CA ASN A 151 -16.86 13.06 -3.16
C ASN A 151 -17.50 11.66 -3.07
N THR A 152 -17.38 10.88 -4.14
CA THR A 152 -17.85 9.50 -4.17
C THR A 152 -16.67 8.58 -3.82
N SER A 153 -16.91 7.62 -2.92
CA SER A 153 -15.88 6.67 -2.52
C SER A 153 -15.39 5.82 -3.70
N VAL A 154 -14.08 5.77 -3.87
CA VAL A 154 -13.42 4.98 -4.93
C VAL A 154 -13.53 3.50 -4.60
N THR A 155 -13.91 2.69 -5.60
CA THR A 155 -14.01 1.23 -5.46
C THR A 155 -12.66 0.58 -5.21
N ARG A 156 -12.64 -0.59 -4.58
CA ARG A 156 -11.45 -1.40 -4.27
C ARG A 156 -10.46 -0.68 -3.36
N ARG A 157 -10.98 0.19 -2.48
CA ARG A 157 -10.21 0.94 -1.48
C ARG A 157 -10.84 0.71 -0.11
N PRO A 158 -10.41 -0.35 0.62
CA PRO A 158 -10.86 -0.58 1.98
C PRO A 158 -10.51 0.61 2.88
N LYS A 159 -11.45 1.04 3.72
CA LYS A 159 -11.18 2.11 4.70
C LYS A 159 -10.18 1.68 5.77
N TRP A 160 -10.17 0.37 6.09
CA TRP A 160 -9.27 -0.17 7.10
C TRP A 160 -8.50 -1.37 6.54
N LEU A 161 -7.19 -1.31 6.74
CA LEU A 161 -6.30 -2.45 6.59
C LEU A 161 -5.56 -2.65 7.90
N GLY A 162 -5.31 -3.90 8.27
CA GLY A 162 -4.58 -4.23 9.49
C GLY A 162 -3.73 -5.47 9.32
N LEU A 163 -2.62 -5.48 10.02
CA LEU A 163 -1.76 -6.64 10.20
C LEU A 163 -1.32 -6.69 11.65
N THR A 164 -1.45 -7.84 12.29
CA THR A 164 -0.74 -8.16 13.53
C THR A 164 0.01 -9.47 13.34
N ALA A 165 1.26 -9.51 13.78
CA ALA A 165 2.08 -10.70 13.66
C ALA A 165 2.98 -10.87 14.88
N VAL A 166 3.16 -12.10 15.31
CA VAL A 166 4.12 -12.48 16.34
C VAL A 166 5.15 -13.41 15.72
N ASP A 167 6.41 -12.98 15.80
CA ASP A 167 7.56 -13.79 15.43
C ASP A 167 8.25 -14.29 16.68
N TRP A 168 8.57 -15.59 16.74
CA TRP A 168 9.33 -16.11 17.88
C TRP A 168 10.31 -17.20 17.46
N THR A 169 11.42 -17.25 18.17
CA THR A 169 12.48 -18.24 17.96
C THR A 169 12.60 -19.16 19.18
N MET A 170 12.77 -20.44 18.94
CA MET A 170 13.02 -21.46 19.95
C MET A 170 14.05 -22.46 19.41
N ASP A 171 15.28 -22.40 19.89
CA ASP A 171 16.42 -23.20 19.39
C ASP A 171 16.53 -23.11 17.86
N LYS A 172 16.21 -24.17 17.14
CA LYS A 172 16.28 -24.27 15.67
C LYS A 172 14.99 -23.85 14.95
N TRP A 173 13.98 -23.44 15.69
CA TRP A 173 12.70 -23.05 15.15
C TRP A 173 12.55 -21.52 15.06
N THR A 174 12.12 -21.04 13.92
CA THR A 174 11.65 -19.66 13.73
C THR A 174 10.20 -19.71 13.27
N ASN A 175 9.34 -19.09 14.02
CA ASN A 175 7.89 -19.17 13.81
C ASN A 175 7.31 -17.77 13.62
N THR A 176 6.26 -17.69 12.80
CA THR A 176 5.45 -16.49 12.61
C THR A 176 3.98 -16.88 12.63
N ALA A 177 3.19 -16.25 13.47
CA ALA A 177 1.74 -16.24 13.37
C ALA A 177 1.29 -14.84 13.00
N GLU A 178 0.46 -14.72 11.97
CA GLU A 178 -0.02 -13.42 11.50
C GLU A 178 -1.53 -13.43 11.23
N TYR A 179 -2.15 -12.28 11.40
CA TYR A 179 -3.54 -12.02 11.06
C TYR A 179 -3.62 -10.75 10.22
N LEU A 180 -4.19 -10.89 9.03
CA LEU A 180 -4.42 -9.80 8.08
C LEU A 180 -5.90 -9.46 8.07
N TYR A 181 -6.23 -8.20 8.26
CA TYR A 181 -7.58 -7.68 8.19
C TYR A 181 -7.75 -6.74 6.99
N THR A 182 -8.79 -6.98 6.21
CA THR A 182 -9.24 -6.07 5.15
C THR A 182 -10.66 -5.65 5.50
N GLY A 183 -10.90 -4.36 5.66
CA GLY A 183 -12.22 -3.80 5.97
C GLY A 183 -13.18 -3.88 4.78
N GLU A 184 -14.46 -3.66 5.07
CA GLU A 184 -15.48 -3.55 4.03
C GLU A 184 -15.15 -2.43 3.02
N HIS A 185 -15.51 -2.64 1.77
CA HIS A 185 -15.22 -1.69 0.71
C HIS A 185 -16.14 -1.90 -0.50
N LEU A 186 -16.27 -0.85 -1.30
CA LEU A 186 -16.96 -0.94 -2.58
C LEU A 186 -16.11 -1.71 -3.60
N ASP A 187 -16.75 -2.54 -4.40
CA ASP A 187 -16.18 -3.23 -5.56
C ASP A 187 -17.18 -3.17 -6.74
N ILE A 188 -16.76 -3.67 -7.87
CA ILE A 188 -17.60 -3.83 -9.07
C ILE A 188 -17.95 -5.30 -9.21
N ASP A 189 -19.24 -5.63 -9.22
CA ASP A 189 -19.74 -6.98 -9.51
C ASP A 189 -19.24 -7.44 -10.88
N SER A 190 -18.61 -8.60 -10.93
CA SER A 190 -17.94 -9.13 -12.13
C SER A 190 -18.90 -9.57 -13.23
N VAL A 191 -20.20 -9.69 -12.95
CA VAL A 191 -21.25 -10.13 -13.88
C VAL A 191 -22.15 -8.98 -14.30
N THR A 192 -22.65 -8.21 -13.33
CA THR A 192 -23.62 -7.12 -13.58
C THR A 192 -22.94 -5.76 -13.78
N TYR A 193 -21.66 -5.63 -13.48
CA TYR A 193 -20.87 -4.39 -13.52
C TYR A 193 -21.44 -3.26 -12.64
N THR A 194 -22.25 -3.61 -11.66
CA THR A 194 -22.78 -2.65 -10.69
C THR A 194 -21.87 -2.55 -9.46
N THR A 195 -21.92 -1.42 -8.77
CA THR A 195 -21.20 -1.25 -7.51
C THR A 195 -21.84 -2.09 -6.41
N ILE A 196 -21.02 -2.88 -5.73
CA ILE A 196 -21.42 -3.74 -4.61
C ILE A 196 -20.57 -3.45 -3.38
N MET A 197 -21.07 -3.85 -2.21
CA MET A 197 -20.29 -3.81 -0.97
C MET A 197 -19.66 -5.18 -0.71
N LYS A 198 -18.35 -5.27 -0.65
CA LYS A 198 -17.62 -6.46 -0.17
C LYS A 198 -17.49 -6.39 1.35
N PRO A 199 -17.83 -7.47 2.06
CA PRO A 199 -17.68 -7.53 3.52
C PRO A 199 -16.19 -7.51 3.93
N SER A 200 -15.95 -7.19 5.18
CA SER A 200 -14.62 -7.34 5.75
C SER A 200 -14.19 -8.80 5.81
N VAL A 201 -12.90 -9.04 5.69
CA VAL A 201 -12.30 -10.37 5.78
C VAL A 201 -11.04 -10.33 6.64
N GLY A 202 -10.85 -11.40 7.44
CA GLY A 202 -9.66 -11.61 8.25
C GLY A 202 -9.02 -12.95 7.94
N VAL A 203 -7.74 -12.94 7.57
CA VAL A 203 -6.99 -14.15 7.19
C VAL A 203 -5.87 -14.39 8.18
N ALA A 204 -5.85 -15.59 8.78
CA ALA A 204 -4.80 -16.01 9.67
C ALA A 204 -3.82 -16.96 8.95
N ASN A 205 -2.52 -16.71 9.12
CA ASN A 205 -1.46 -17.54 8.57
C ASN A 205 -0.50 -17.97 9.68
N PHE A 206 0.12 -19.13 9.48
CA PHE A 206 1.18 -19.62 10.34
C PHE A 206 2.34 -20.14 9.50
N HIS A 207 3.54 -19.72 9.82
CA HIS A 207 4.76 -20.18 9.18
C HIS A 207 5.76 -20.66 10.22
N THR A 208 6.41 -21.77 9.95
CA THR A 208 7.49 -22.25 10.78
C THR A 208 8.67 -22.72 9.92
N ASN A 209 9.86 -22.36 10.34
CA ASN A 209 11.10 -22.76 9.72
C ASN A 209 11.94 -23.52 10.73
N TYR A 210 12.30 -24.76 10.39
CA TYR A 210 13.18 -25.59 11.18
C TYR A 210 14.56 -25.69 10.53
N GLN A 211 15.59 -25.23 11.21
CA GLN A 211 16.97 -25.32 10.75
C GLN A 211 17.52 -26.73 11.05
N VAL A 212 17.58 -27.57 10.02
CA VAL A 212 18.11 -28.95 10.15
C VAL A 212 19.62 -28.90 10.46
N ASN A 213 20.36 -28.10 9.66
CA ASN A 213 21.80 -27.83 9.82
C ASN A 213 22.14 -26.50 9.15
N GLU A 214 23.43 -26.12 9.09
CA GLU A 214 23.89 -24.85 8.53
C GLU A 214 23.52 -24.64 7.03
N LYS A 215 23.28 -25.71 6.30
CA LYS A 215 22.99 -25.69 4.86
C LYS A 215 21.54 -26.02 4.51
N SER A 216 20.75 -26.51 5.45
CA SER A 216 19.40 -26.95 5.12
C SER A 216 18.36 -26.61 6.16
N ASN A 217 17.17 -26.30 5.69
CA ASN A 217 16.01 -26.03 6.51
C ASN A 217 14.72 -26.55 5.87
N ILE A 218 13.74 -26.80 6.72
CA ILE A 218 12.39 -27.20 6.36
C ILE A 218 11.46 -26.05 6.72
N VAL A 219 10.67 -25.58 5.76
CA VAL A 219 9.67 -24.53 5.97
C VAL A 219 8.28 -25.15 5.81
N PHE A 220 7.43 -25.00 6.81
CA PHE A 220 6.02 -25.30 6.72
C PHE A 220 5.23 -24.01 6.76
N SER A 221 4.25 -23.87 5.88
CA SER A 221 3.32 -22.74 5.80
C SER A 221 1.89 -23.27 5.83
N LEU A 222 1.08 -22.74 6.73
CA LEU A 222 -0.36 -22.88 6.77
C LEU A 222 -0.97 -21.52 6.45
N ASN A 223 -1.52 -21.37 5.24
CA ASN A 223 -2.14 -20.16 4.80
C ASN A 223 -3.65 -20.26 4.94
N ASN A 224 -4.29 -19.13 5.26
CA ASN A 224 -5.72 -19.04 5.49
C ASN A 224 -6.20 -20.13 6.47
N ALA A 225 -5.60 -20.20 7.66
CA ALA A 225 -5.84 -21.23 8.65
C ALA A 225 -7.32 -21.32 9.09
N LEU A 226 -8.05 -20.20 9.02
CA LEU A 226 -9.47 -20.11 9.36
C LEU A 226 -10.40 -20.58 8.23
N ASP A 227 -9.84 -20.85 7.03
CA ASP A 227 -10.57 -21.27 5.82
C ASP A 227 -11.61 -20.24 5.34
N GLU A 228 -11.25 -18.97 5.45
CA GLU A 228 -12.10 -17.89 4.97
C GLU A 228 -12.30 -17.97 3.45
N THR A 229 -13.55 -17.86 3.02
CA THR A 229 -13.89 -17.80 1.58
C THR A 229 -14.09 -16.36 1.18
N TYR A 230 -13.26 -15.86 0.28
CA TYR A 230 -13.34 -14.48 -0.19
C TYR A 230 -12.81 -14.32 -1.61
N GLU A 231 -13.17 -13.21 -2.22
CA GLU A 231 -12.72 -12.82 -3.56
C GLU A 231 -12.03 -11.47 -3.49
N ARG A 232 -11.00 -11.30 -4.34
CA ARG A 232 -10.28 -10.03 -4.42
C ARG A 232 -9.57 -9.88 -5.78
N PRO A 233 -10.11 -9.06 -6.72
CA PRO A 233 -11.43 -8.39 -6.69
C PRO A 233 -12.60 -9.37 -6.86
N ASP A 234 -13.83 -8.87 -6.92
CA ASP A 234 -15.03 -9.68 -7.20
C ASP A 234 -14.86 -10.53 -8.44
N GLY A 235 -15.30 -11.80 -8.40
CA GLY A 235 -15.09 -12.80 -9.45
C GLY A 235 -13.72 -13.48 -9.41
N TYR A 236 -12.79 -13.08 -8.54
CA TYR A 236 -11.47 -13.69 -8.38
C TYR A 236 -11.32 -14.33 -7.01
N ALA A 237 -11.75 -15.60 -6.92
CA ALA A 237 -11.66 -16.39 -5.70
C ALA A 237 -10.22 -16.52 -5.20
N GLN A 238 -10.02 -16.30 -3.91
CA GLN A 238 -8.75 -16.51 -3.26
C GLN A 238 -8.67 -17.95 -2.73
N HIS A 239 -7.44 -18.44 -2.53
CA HIS A 239 -7.24 -19.78 -1.99
C HIS A 239 -7.84 -19.91 -0.57
N GLY A 240 -8.63 -20.94 -0.36
CA GLY A 240 -9.01 -21.44 0.97
C GLY A 240 -7.78 -21.91 1.74
N ARG A 241 -7.99 -22.56 2.88
CA ARG A 241 -6.89 -23.13 3.69
C ARG A 241 -5.99 -24.01 2.82
N ASN A 242 -4.71 -23.69 2.85
CA ASN A 242 -3.71 -24.48 2.12
C ASN A 242 -2.43 -24.63 2.94
N MET A 243 -1.69 -25.71 2.65
CA MET A 243 -0.45 -26.04 3.33
C MET A 243 0.65 -26.23 2.31
N LEU A 244 1.84 -25.73 2.64
CA LEU A 244 3.03 -25.90 1.82
C LEU A 244 4.18 -26.40 2.71
N LEU A 245 4.84 -27.45 2.27
CA LEU A 245 6.08 -27.94 2.90
C LEU A 245 7.23 -27.76 1.89
N THR A 246 8.25 -27.07 2.31
CA THR A 246 9.40 -26.76 1.46
C THR A 246 10.69 -27.20 2.15
N TYR A 247 11.52 -27.96 1.44
CA TYR A 247 12.90 -28.25 1.86
C TYR A 247 13.85 -27.34 1.07
N LYS A 248 14.70 -26.59 1.78
CA LYS A 248 15.71 -25.71 1.18
C LYS A 248 17.10 -26.26 1.46
N LEU A 249 17.92 -26.37 0.43
CA LEU A 249 19.31 -26.79 0.52
C LEU A 249 20.23 -25.75 -0.12
N LYS A 250 21.24 -25.33 0.61
CA LYS A 250 22.29 -24.42 0.13
C LYS A 250 23.54 -25.25 -0.20
N PHE A 251 23.98 -25.16 -1.43
CA PHE A 251 25.16 -25.83 -1.95
C PHE A 251 26.46 -25.07 -1.67
#